data_a8722b2e597a7ef58c10f6cbba5f8ac8
#
_entry.id   a8722b2e597a7ef58c10f6cbba5f8ac8
#
_cell.length_a   1.000
_cell.length_b   1.000
_cell.length_c   1.000
_cell.angle_alpha   90.00
_cell.angle_beta   90.00
_cell.angle_gamma   90.00
#
_symmetry.space_group_name_H-M   'P 1'
#
loop_
_entity.id
_entity.type
_entity.pdbx_description
1 polymer ?
#
loop_
_entity_poly.entity_id
_entity_poly.type
_entity_poly.pdbx_seq_one_letter_code
_entity_poly.pdbx_strand_id
1 'polypeptide(L)'
;MNIQIQAGLKTGKRGYITSYNPMAKTQILLDQAQLVLDEYRQYWPLTIRQIFYRMVGAHGYDKSEAAYNRLCHHLANARRARIIPFDAIRDDGVTTYRRDHFDDRDDFLSHVRRMGERYTRNKLSAQDIHIEVWCEAAGMLPQIDDVAAPYSVKAYSSGGFDSLTAKKDLADRIVRVEKPAIILHLGDCDPSGEDIFNAVAEDVTAFVEADRRHGLVTVEFHRIALTKQQVVEYDLPTAPAKSTDTRSKNWEGGTCQLEALPPNVIAEILKTALWKHIDPEQYLADVEAQKVDREAITRLLLPAPQSGEGAE
;
A
#
# COMPACT_ATOMS: atom_id res chain seq x y z
N MET A 1 -1.21 -28.80 -27.11
CA MET A 1 -1.43 -29.52 -25.83
C MET A 1 -2.89 -29.40 -25.47
N ASN A 2 -3.69 -30.47 -25.70
CA ASN A 2 -5.11 -30.43 -25.40
C ASN A 2 -5.33 -30.67 -23.91
N ILE A 3 -5.81 -29.67 -23.21
CA ILE A 3 -6.20 -29.80 -21.80
C ILE A 3 -7.56 -30.53 -21.79
N GLN A 4 -7.55 -31.79 -21.39
CA GLN A 4 -8.79 -32.53 -21.12
C GLN A 4 -9.41 -31.98 -19.82
N ILE A 5 -10.54 -31.29 -19.93
CA ILE A 5 -11.32 -30.86 -18.79
C ILE A 5 -12.09 -32.08 -18.27
N GLN A 6 -11.78 -32.53 -17.04
CA GLN A 6 -12.52 -33.62 -16.39
C GLN A 6 -14.02 -33.26 -16.25
N ALA A 7 -14.87 -34.11 -16.77
CA ALA A 7 -16.32 -34.01 -16.61
C ALA A 7 -16.69 -34.14 -15.11
N GLY A 8 -17.32 -33.12 -14.54
CA GLY A 8 -17.83 -33.16 -13.16
C GLY A 8 -17.57 -31.89 -12.31
N LEU A 9 -16.72 -30.96 -12.76
CA LEU A 9 -16.54 -29.68 -12.06
C LEU A 9 -17.73 -28.75 -12.33
N LYS A 10 -18.40 -28.26 -11.27
CA LYS A 10 -19.42 -27.20 -11.39
C LYS A 10 -18.78 -26.03 -12.14
N THR A 11 -19.26 -25.77 -13.33
CA THR A 11 -18.75 -24.71 -14.20
C THR A 11 -19.27 -23.36 -13.72
N GLY A 12 -18.51 -22.68 -12.85
CA GLY A 12 -18.73 -21.26 -12.59
C GLY A 12 -18.40 -20.42 -13.83
N LYS A 13 -18.78 -19.14 -13.83
CA LYS A 13 -18.41 -18.18 -14.88
C LYS A 13 -16.89 -18.12 -15.00
N ARG A 14 -16.35 -18.29 -16.22
CA ARG A 14 -14.91 -18.29 -16.49
C ARG A 14 -14.57 -17.18 -17.49
N GLY A 15 -13.44 -16.51 -17.31
CA GLY A 15 -13.00 -15.45 -18.21
C GLY A 15 -13.97 -14.25 -18.23
N TYR A 16 -14.09 -13.63 -19.39
CA TYR A 16 -14.99 -12.51 -19.60
C TYR A 16 -16.45 -12.96 -19.80
N ILE A 17 -17.38 -12.10 -19.37
CA ILE A 17 -18.82 -12.29 -19.58
C ILE A 17 -19.21 -11.43 -20.77
N THR A 18 -19.73 -12.05 -21.83
CA THR A 18 -20.13 -11.37 -23.08
C THR A 18 -21.49 -10.69 -23.00
N SER A 19 -22.39 -11.23 -22.14
CA SER A 19 -23.72 -10.65 -21.91
C SER A 19 -23.96 -10.57 -20.40
N TYR A 20 -23.87 -9.37 -19.84
CA TYR A 20 -24.16 -9.12 -18.43
C TYR A 20 -25.29 -8.10 -18.36
N ASN A 21 -26.44 -8.57 -17.92
CA ASN A 21 -27.62 -7.73 -17.75
C ASN A 21 -28.08 -7.83 -16.27
N PRO A 22 -27.54 -6.99 -15.39
CA PRO A 22 -27.89 -7.03 -13.97
C PRO A 22 -29.34 -6.57 -13.75
N MET A 23 -30.01 -7.16 -12.77
CA MET A 23 -31.32 -6.68 -12.32
C MET A 23 -31.20 -5.25 -11.77
N ALA A 24 -32.31 -4.48 -11.78
CA ALA A 24 -32.33 -3.08 -11.38
C ALA A 24 -31.65 -2.81 -10.03
N LYS A 25 -31.88 -3.64 -9.01
CA LYS A 25 -31.22 -3.51 -7.70
C LYS A 25 -29.70 -3.68 -7.77
N THR A 26 -29.23 -4.59 -8.62
CA THR A 26 -27.79 -4.80 -8.84
C THR A 26 -27.19 -3.66 -9.64
N GLN A 27 -27.94 -3.12 -10.61
CA GLN A 27 -27.48 -1.94 -11.36
C GLN A 27 -27.25 -0.73 -10.43
N ILE A 28 -28.22 -0.43 -9.56
CA ILE A 28 -28.07 0.65 -8.55
C ILE A 28 -26.80 0.44 -7.70
N LEU A 29 -26.56 -0.80 -7.25
CA LEU A 29 -25.35 -1.12 -6.47
C LEU A 29 -24.07 -0.88 -7.28
N LEU A 30 -24.05 -1.26 -8.55
CA LEU A 30 -22.90 -1.04 -9.43
C LEU A 30 -22.68 0.44 -9.76
N ASP A 31 -23.78 1.19 -9.96
CA ASP A 31 -23.70 2.65 -10.19
C ASP A 31 -23.13 3.37 -8.98
N GLN A 32 -23.54 3.00 -7.76
CA GLN A 32 -22.97 3.54 -6.53
C GLN A 32 -21.48 3.17 -6.37
N ALA A 33 -21.10 1.94 -6.67
CA ALA A 33 -19.70 1.52 -6.64
C ALA A 33 -18.86 2.28 -7.69
N GLN A 34 -19.43 2.55 -8.87
CA GLN A 34 -18.76 3.33 -9.91
C GLN A 34 -18.55 4.78 -9.45
N LEU A 35 -19.54 5.41 -8.80
CA LEU A 35 -19.37 6.76 -8.24
C LEU A 35 -18.21 6.82 -7.23
N VAL A 36 -18.08 5.82 -6.36
CA VAL A 36 -16.96 5.72 -5.42
C VAL A 36 -15.64 5.56 -6.17
N LEU A 37 -15.58 4.69 -7.18
CA LEU A 37 -14.38 4.51 -7.98
C LEU A 37 -13.97 5.80 -8.70
N ASP A 38 -14.91 6.54 -9.26
CA ASP A 38 -14.63 7.79 -9.97
C ASP A 38 -14.17 8.88 -9.02
N GLU A 39 -14.77 9.00 -7.83
CA GLU A 39 -14.38 9.94 -6.77
C GLU A 39 -12.92 9.73 -6.33
N TYR A 40 -12.51 8.46 -6.17
CA TYR A 40 -11.17 8.12 -5.70
C TYR A 40 -10.22 7.63 -6.81
N ARG A 41 -10.45 8.04 -8.05
CA ARG A 41 -9.69 7.57 -9.23
C ARG A 41 -8.18 7.76 -9.08
N GLN A 42 -7.73 8.85 -8.48
CA GLN A 42 -6.30 9.12 -8.25
C GLN A 42 -5.64 8.17 -7.25
N TYR A 43 -6.43 7.38 -6.50
CA TYR A 43 -5.95 6.41 -5.51
C TYR A 43 -6.12 4.96 -5.96
N TRP A 44 -6.44 4.72 -7.24
CA TRP A 44 -6.52 3.36 -7.77
C TRP A 44 -5.17 2.63 -7.70
N PRO A 45 -5.19 1.30 -7.48
CA PRO A 45 -6.35 0.44 -7.24
C PRO A 45 -6.89 0.53 -5.81
N LEU A 46 -8.22 0.57 -5.65
CA LEU A 46 -8.88 0.47 -4.35
C LEU A 46 -9.07 -0.99 -3.93
N THR A 47 -9.08 -1.27 -2.62
CA THR A 47 -9.57 -2.56 -2.12
C THR A 47 -11.10 -2.61 -2.15
N ILE A 48 -11.69 -3.82 -2.23
CA ILE A 48 -13.16 -3.96 -2.15
C ILE A 48 -13.68 -3.44 -0.80
N ARG A 49 -12.89 -3.54 0.28
CA ARG A 49 -13.24 -3.00 1.60
C ARG A 49 -13.32 -1.48 1.60
N GLN A 50 -12.41 -0.78 0.95
CA GLN A 50 -12.48 0.68 0.80
C GLN A 50 -13.75 1.08 0.06
N ILE A 51 -14.08 0.42 -1.07
CA ILE A 51 -15.33 0.67 -1.80
C ILE A 51 -16.54 0.42 -0.89
N PHE A 52 -16.55 -0.70 -0.19
CA PHE A 52 -17.63 -1.07 0.74
C PHE A 52 -17.87 0.00 1.80
N TYR A 53 -16.83 0.46 2.49
CA TYR A 53 -16.98 1.46 3.54
C TYR A 53 -17.40 2.83 3.00
N ARG A 54 -16.96 3.21 1.80
CA ARG A 54 -17.46 4.44 1.14
C ARG A 54 -18.93 4.32 0.77
N MET A 55 -19.36 3.16 0.28
CA MET A 55 -20.78 2.91 0.01
C MET A 55 -21.65 2.93 1.30
N VAL A 56 -21.15 2.40 2.41
CA VAL A 56 -21.83 2.47 3.70
C VAL A 56 -22.00 3.93 4.15
N GLY A 57 -20.94 4.73 4.11
CA GLY A 57 -20.97 6.11 4.56
C GLY A 57 -21.74 7.04 3.62
N ALA A 58 -21.48 6.96 2.30
CA ALA A 58 -22.04 7.93 1.34
C ALA A 58 -23.39 7.52 0.75
N HIS A 59 -23.68 6.21 0.66
CA HIS A 59 -24.87 5.71 -0.04
C HIS A 59 -25.82 4.91 0.87
N GLY A 60 -25.55 4.85 2.18
CA GLY A 60 -26.38 4.09 3.11
C GLY A 60 -26.42 2.58 2.84
N TYR A 61 -25.33 2.05 2.25
CA TYR A 61 -25.23 0.61 1.98
C TYR A 61 -25.19 -0.16 3.31
N ASP A 62 -25.85 -1.32 3.36
CA ASP A 62 -25.92 -2.12 4.59
C ASP A 62 -24.53 -2.58 5.04
N LYS A 63 -24.19 -2.33 6.32
CA LYS A 63 -22.95 -2.74 6.96
C LYS A 63 -23.08 -4.14 7.56
N SER A 64 -23.24 -5.14 6.71
CA SER A 64 -23.26 -6.55 7.11
C SER A 64 -22.29 -7.38 6.27
N GLU A 65 -21.85 -8.51 6.82
CA GLU A 65 -21.01 -9.46 6.10
C GLU A 65 -21.72 -9.98 4.82
N ALA A 66 -23.03 -10.20 4.90
CA ALA A 66 -23.82 -10.62 3.74
C ALA A 66 -23.84 -9.55 2.64
N ALA A 67 -23.90 -8.26 3.01
CA ALA A 67 -23.81 -7.15 2.06
C ALA A 67 -22.40 -7.03 1.44
N TYR A 68 -21.37 -7.20 2.25
CA TYR A 68 -19.97 -7.24 1.75
C TYR A 68 -19.77 -8.38 0.74
N ASN A 69 -20.18 -9.59 1.07
CA ASN A 69 -20.05 -10.75 0.17
C ASN A 69 -20.85 -10.56 -1.13
N ARG A 70 -22.02 -9.94 -1.05
CA ARG A 70 -22.84 -9.57 -2.22
C ARG A 70 -22.10 -8.54 -3.10
N LEU A 71 -21.50 -7.52 -2.50
CA LEU A 71 -20.69 -6.53 -3.22
C LEU A 71 -19.52 -7.21 -3.93
N CYS A 72 -18.73 -8.05 -3.26
CA CYS A 72 -17.63 -8.82 -3.84
C CYS A 72 -18.09 -9.60 -5.08
N HIS A 73 -19.24 -10.31 -4.99
CA HIS A 73 -19.78 -11.07 -6.08
C HIS A 73 -20.15 -10.20 -7.30
N HIS A 74 -20.81 -9.07 -7.07
CA HIS A 74 -21.24 -8.18 -8.16
C HIS A 74 -20.08 -7.43 -8.80
N LEU A 75 -19.12 -6.96 -8.01
CA LEU A 75 -17.89 -6.33 -8.54
C LEU A 75 -17.06 -7.32 -9.37
N ALA A 76 -16.94 -8.57 -8.94
CA ALA A 76 -16.26 -9.60 -9.73
C ALA A 76 -16.95 -9.83 -11.08
N ASN A 77 -18.29 -9.87 -11.12
CA ASN A 77 -19.04 -9.99 -12.38
C ASN A 77 -18.90 -8.73 -13.26
N ALA A 78 -18.96 -7.53 -12.68
CA ALA A 78 -18.80 -6.27 -13.42
C ALA A 78 -17.41 -6.14 -14.06
N ARG A 79 -16.34 -6.57 -13.33
CA ARG A 79 -14.97 -6.63 -13.88
C ARG A 79 -14.88 -7.63 -15.04
N ARG A 80 -15.46 -8.82 -14.89
CA ARG A 80 -15.55 -9.82 -15.97
C ARG A 80 -16.36 -9.33 -17.18
N ALA A 81 -17.37 -8.49 -16.95
CA ALA A 81 -18.16 -7.86 -18.01
C ALA A 81 -17.50 -6.60 -18.61
N ARG A 82 -16.32 -6.21 -18.16
CA ARG A 82 -15.59 -4.98 -18.56
C ARG A 82 -16.35 -3.68 -18.29
N ILE A 83 -17.28 -3.70 -17.34
CA ILE A 83 -17.99 -2.51 -16.85
C ILE A 83 -17.07 -1.75 -15.91
N ILE A 84 -16.38 -2.45 -15.01
CA ILE A 84 -15.35 -1.89 -14.13
C ILE A 84 -13.98 -2.38 -14.61
N PRO A 85 -13.00 -1.48 -14.81
CA PRO A 85 -11.63 -1.84 -15.19
C PRO A 85 -10.96 -2.73 -14.13
N PHE A 86 -10.13 -3.68 -14.57
CA PHE A 86 -9.43 -4.58 -13.64
C PHE A 86 -8.42 -3.84 -12.75
N ASP A 87 -7.84 -2.79 -13.25
CA ASP A 87 -6.87 -1.91 -12.56
C ASP A 87 -7.51 -0.96 -11.54
N ALA A 88 -8.84 -0.83 -11.55
CA ALA A 88 -9.56 -0.01 -10.57
C ALA A 88 -9.65 -0.68 -9.18
N ILE A 89 -9.62 -2.00 -9.14
CA ILE A 89 -9.83 -2.77 -7.90
C ILE A 89 -8.69 -3.78 -7.72
N ARG A 90 -8.06 -3.75 -6.54
CA ARG A 90 -7.03 -4.69 -6.13
C ARG A 90 -7.63 -5.85 -5.35
N ASP A 91 -7.23 -7.03 -5.72
CA ASP A 91 -7.36 -8.25 -4.93
C ASP A 91 -5.98 -8.66 -4.39
N ASP A 92 -5.93 -9.56 -3.42
CA ASP A 92 -4.69 -10.18 -2.99
C ASP A 92 -4.04 -10.90 -4.17
N GLY A 93 -2.85 -10.44 -4.54
CA GLY A 93 -2.16 -10.92 -5.73
C GLY A 93 -1.32 -12.17 -5.48
N VAL A 94 -0.93 -12.82 -6.56
CA VAL A 94 0.07 -13.89 -6.54
C VAL A 94 1.45 -13.27 -6.36
N THR A 95 2.22 -13.73 -5.36
CA THR A 95 3.62 -13.36 -5.23
C THR A 95 4.42 -14.03 -6.34
N THR A 96 5.07 -13.24 -7.17
CA THR A 96 5.88 -13.73 -8.30
C THR A 96 7.34 -13.42 -8.06
N TYR A 97 8.19 -14.45 -8.09
CA TYR A 97 9.64 -14.27 -8.15
C TYR A 97 10.06 -14.27 -9.63
N ARG A 98 10.52 -13.13 -10.10
CA ARG A 98 10.96 -12.96 -11.48
C ARG A 98 12.36 -12.37 -11.51
N ARG A 99 13.24 -12.98 -12.30
CA ARG A 99 14.49 -12.35 -12.72
C ARG A 99 14.24 -11.63 -14.03
N ASP A 100 14.86 -10.48 -14.21
CA ASP A 100 14.76 -9.76 -15.46
C ASP A 100 15.51 -10.54 -16.55
N HIS A 101 14.84 -10.73 -17.67
CA HIS A 101 15.36 -11.30 -18.88
C HIS A 101 15.06 -10.33 -20.02
N PHE A 102 15.98 -10.24 -20.97
CA PHE A 102 15.89 -9.36 -22.13
C PHE A 102 16.00 -10.19 -23.40
N ASP A 103 15.22 -9.84 -24.41
CA ASP A 103 15.19 -10.58 -25.67
C ASP A 103 16.50 -10.42 -26.46
N ASP A 104 17.09 -9.20 -26.39
CA ASP A 104 18.37 -8.88 -27.01
C ASP A 104 19.06 -7.70 -26.30
N ARG A 105 20.21 -7.27 -26.86
CA ARG A 105 20.98 -6.13 -26.37
C ARG A 105 20.17 -4.83 -26.44
N ASP A 106 19.37 -4.63 -27.48
CA ASP A 106 18.67 -3.37 -27.71
C ASP A 106 17.45 -3.24 -26.77
N ASP A 107 16.80 -4.35 -26.45
CA ASP A 107 15.78 -4.41 -25.39
C ASP A 107 16.39 -4.08 -24.03
N PHE A 108 17.56 -4.66 -23.69
CA PHE A 108 18.30 -4.33 -22.47
C PHE A 108 18.66 -2.84 -22.41
N LEU A 109 19.20 -2.26 -23.49
CA LEU A 109 19.56 -0.84 -23.52
C LEU A 109 18.34 0.06 -23.40
N SER A 110 17.21 -0.33 -23.99
CA SER A 110 15.94 0.36 -23.85
C SER A 110 15.44 0.33 -22.41
N HIS A 111 15.58 -0.81 -21.72
CA HIS A 111 15.26 -0.93 -20.31
C HIS A 111 16.15 -0.01 -19.45
N VAL A 112 17.45 0.03 -19.69
CA VAL A 112 18.40 0.90 -18.96
C VAL A 112 18.03 2.39 -19.16
N ARG A 113 17.63 2.81 -20.36
CA ARG A 113 17.17 4.18 -20.62
C ARG A 113 15.91 4.50 -19.79
N ARG A 114 14.90 3.62 -19.81
CA ARG A 114 13.71 3.79 -18.97
C ARG A 114 14.02 3.84 -17.48
N MET A 115 15.01 3.07 -17.01
CA MET A 115 15.49 3.16 -15.62
C MET A 115 16.12 4.53 -15.33
N GLY A 116 16.93 5.06 -16.26
CA GLY A 116 17.52 6.39 -16.13
C GLY A 116 16.48 7.50 -16.02
N GLU A 117 15.43 7.44 -16.83
CA GLU A 117 14.30 8.38 -16.77
C GLU A 117 13.57 8.35 -15.43
N ARG A 118 13.51 7.15 -14.80
CA ARG A 118 12.86 6.91 -13.51
C ARG A 118 13.81 7.04 -12.32
N TYR A 119 15.07 7.40 -12.55
CA TYR A 119 16.03 7.54 -11.47
C TYR A 119 15.47 8.40 -10.34
N THR A 120 15.60 7.92 -9.12
CA THR A 120 15.18 8.63 -7.92
C THR A 120 16.31 8.63 -6.91
N ARG A 121 16.70 9.84 -6.47
CA ARG A 121 17.69 10.01 -5.42
C ARG A 121 17.08 9.59 -4.08
N ASN A 122 17.87 8.92 -3.24
CA ASN A 122 17.43 8.59 -1.89
C ASN A 122 17.43 9.83 -1.01
N LYS A 123 16.25 10.40 -0.79
CA LYS A 123 16.05 11.64 -0.01
C LYS A 123 16.17 11.45 1.50
N LEU A 124 16.27 10.18 1.97
CA LEU A 124 16.56 9.88 3.37
C LEU A 124 18.06 9.72 3.65
N SER A 125 18.90 9.65 2.62
CA SER A 125 20.33 9.39 2.82
C SER A 125 21.04 10.48 3.61
N ALA A 126 20.67 11.75 3.39
CA ALA A 126 21.23 12.91 4.06
C ALA A 126 20.40 13.38 5.28
N GLN A 127 19.23 12.79 5.54
CA GLN A 127 18.45 13.04 6.74
C GLN A 127 19.12 12.42 7.97
N ASP A 128 19.01 13.03 9.13
CA ASP A 128 19.56 12.52 10.40
C ASP A 128 18.74 11.37 11.00
N ILE A 129 17.68 10.96 10.32
CA ILE A 129 16.71 9.96 10.78
C ILE A 129 16.42 8.93 9.69
N HIS A 130 16.09 7.71 10.10
CA HIS A 130 15.54 6.65 9.26
C HIS A 130 14.03 6.54 9.48
N ILE A 131 13.25 6.44 8.42
CA ILE A 131 11.78 6.32 8.50
C ILE A 131 11.32 5.09 7.71
N GLU A 132 10.46 4.28 8.32
CA GLU A 132 9.70 3.22 7.63
C GLU A 132 8.20 3.39 7.91
N VAL A 133 7.38 3.01 6.94
CA VAL A 133 5.91 2.96 7.08
C VAL A 133 5.46 1.50 7.09
N TRP A 134 4.61 1.16 8.04
CA TRP A 134 4.08 -0.18 8.20
C TRP A 134 2.56 -0.17 8.17
N CYS A 135 1.96 -0.98 7.30
CA CYS A 135 0.51 -1.06 7.14
C CYS A 135 0.01 -2.48 7.37
N GLU A 136 -0.98 -2.64 8.25
CA GLU A 136 -1.58 -3.94 8.57
C GLU A 136 -2.33 -4.51 7.37
N ALA A 137 -3.10 -3.67 6.66
CA ALA A 137 -3.85 -4.06 5.49
C ALA A 137 -2.93 -4.13 4.25
N ALA A 138 -2.44 -5.32 3.89
CA ALA A 138 -1.54 -5.53 2.76
C ALA A 138 -2.12 -5.00 1.42
N GLY A 139 -3.45 -5.04 1.25
CA GLY A 139 -4.14 -4.48 0.10
C GLY A 139 -3.99 -2.96 -0.07
N MET A 140 -3.60 -2.24 0.99
CA MET A 140 -3.40 -0.79 0.95
C MET A 140 -1.95 -0.38 0.65
N LEU A 141 -1.00 -1.32 0.63
CA LEU A 141 0.42 -1.00 0.42
C LEU A 141 0.69 -0.16 -0.82
N PRO A 142 0.09 -0.37 -2.00
CA PRO A 142 0.35 0.48 -3.15
C PRO A 142 -0.03 1.95 -2.91
N GLN A 143 -1.17 2.21 -2.26
CA GLN A 143 -1.58 3.58 -1.94
C GLN A 143 -0.66 4.22 -0.90
N ILE A 144 -0.21 3.44 0.07
CA ILE A 144 0.76 3.88 1.08
C ILE A 144 2.11 4.18 0.43
N ASP A 145 2.57 3.29 -0.47
CA ASP A 145 3.82 3.47 -1.22
C ASP A 145 3.78 4.71 -2.12
N ASP A 146 2.67 4.94 -2.85
CA ASP A 146 2.50 6.13 -3.69
C ASP A 146 2.67 7.45 -2.90
N VAL A 147 2.28 7.45 -1.62
CA VAL A 147 2.45 8.59 -0.73
C VAL A 147 3.86 8.65 -0.15
N ALA A 148 4.48 7.53 0.19
CA ALA A 148 5.76 7.43 0.89
C ALA A 148 6.98 7.49 -0.07
N ALA A 149 6.87 6.93 -1.28
CA ALA A 149 7.94 6.83 -2.26
C ALA A 149 8.56 8.18 -2.68
N PRO A 150 7.80 9.29 -2.84
CA PRO A 150 8.38 10.61 -3.10
C PRO A 150 9.42 11.04 -2.05
N TYR A 151 9.28 10.57 -0.82
CA TYR A 151 10.19 10.84 0.30
C TYR A 151 11.30 9.78 0.44
N SER A 152 11.33 8.78 -0.45
CA SER A 152 12.21 7.60 -0.37
C SER A 152 11.98 6.74 0.89
N VAL A 153 10.80 6.84 1.48
CA VAL A 153 10.35 6.03 2.61
C VAL A 153 9.74 4.74 2.09
N LYS A 154 10.15 3.60 2.64
CA LYS A 154 9.65 2.29 2.25
C LYS A 154 8.39 1.93 3.02
N ALA A 155 7.42 1.36 2.32
CA ALA A 155 6.21 0.81 2.90
C ALA A 155 6.30 -0.71 3.04
N TYR A 156 5.90 -1.24 4.19
CA TYR A 156 5.92 -2.66 4.52
C TYR A 156 4.54 -3.14 4.95
N SER A 157 4.21 -4.38 4.62
CA SER A 157 3.04 -5.03 5.21
C SER A 157 3.38 -5.55 6.61
N SER A 158 2.54 -5.18 7.58
CA SER A 158 2.63 -5.73 8.94
C SER A 158 1.80 -7.01 9.14
N GLY A 159 1.18 -7.54 8.10
CA GLY A 159 0.43 -8.81 8.15
C GLY A 159 1.22 -10.06 8.55
N GLY A 160 2.48 -9.92 8.95
CA GLY A 160 3.35 -10.96 9.49
C GLY A 160 4.11 -10.52 10.74
N PHE A 161 3.67 -9.47 11.40
CA PHE A 161 4.34 -8.90 12.59
C PHE A 161 4.45 -9.86 13.78
N ASP A 162 3.67 -10.92 13.84
CA ASP A 162 3.86 -11.99 14.83
C ASP A 162 5.12 -12.84 14.56
N SER A 163 5.72 -12.70 13.37
CA SER A 163 6.95 -13.43 13.03
C SER A 163 8.16 -12.82 13.73
N LEU A 164 8.83 -13.62 14.56
CA LEU A 164 10.10 -13.26 15.18
C LEU A 164 11.15 -12.81 14.16
N THR A 165 11.18 -13.45 12.98
CA THR A 165 12.07 -13.12 11.87
C THR A 165 11.79 -11.70 11.35
N ALA A 166 10.53 -11.33 11.14
CA ALA A 166 10.19 -10.00 10.65
C ALA A 166 10.59 -8.88 11.63
N LYS A 167 10.41 -9.12 12.95
CA LYS A 167 10.86 -8.22 14.02
C LYS A 167 12.38 -8.06 14.01
N LYS A 168 13.10 -9.17 13.89
CA LYS A 168 14.58 -9.16 13.86
C LYS A 168 15.10 -8.49 12.59
N ASP A 169 14.49 -8.76 11.43
CA ASP A 169 14.87 -8.11 10.16
C ASP A 169 14.69 -6.58 10.21
N LEU A 170 13.62 -6.10 10.88
CA LEU A 170 13.43 -4.67 11.12
C LEU A 170 14.54 -4.11 12.02
N ALA A 171 14.81 -4.76 13.15
CA ALA A 171 15.88 -4.33 14.05
C ALA A 171 17.25 -4.28 13.33
N ASP A 172 17.57 -5.29 12.51
CA ASP A 172 18.81 -5.36 11.73
C ASP A 172 18.93 -4.23 10.71
N ARG A 173 17.83 -3.83 10.07
CA ARG A 173 17.82 -2.68 9.16
C ARG A 173 18.11 -1.39 9.91
N ILE A 174 17.48 -1.18 11.07
CA ILE A 174 17.68 0.01 11.91
C ILE A 174 19.13 0.08 12.38
N VAL A 175 19.66 -1.01 12.93
CA VAL A 175 21.06 -1.06 13.42
C VAL A 175 22.04 -0.80 12.27
N ARG A 176 21.78 -1.32 11.07
CA ARG A 176 22.64 -1.13 9.89
C ARG A 176 22.70 0.32 9.40
N VAL A 177 21.60 1.05 9.53
CA VAL A 177 21.53 2.47 9.08
C VAL A 177 22.28 3.38 10.06
N GLU A 178 22.48 2.96 11.30
CA GLU A 178 23.20 3.70 12.35
C GLU A 178 22.61 5.10 12.64
N LYS A 179 21.30 5.29 12.44
CA LYS A 179 20.55 6.53 12.73
C LYS A 179 19.38 6.24 13.67
N PRO A 180 18.86 7.24 14.38
CA PRO A 180 17.54 7.14 15.01
C PRO A 180 16.51 6.74 13.97
N ALA A 181 15.55 5.88 14.35
CA ALA A 181 14.53 5.37 13.45
C ALA A 181 13.11 5.69 13.96
N ILE A 182 12.24 6.05 13.04
CA ILE A 182 10.80 6.24 13.27
C ILE A 182 10.03 5.23 12.44
N ILE A 183 9.17 4.48 13.10
CA ILE A 183 8.25 3.54 12.46
C ILE A 183 6.84 4.12 12.53
N LEU A 184 6.31 4.52 11.38
CA LEU A 184 4.93 5.02 11.24
C LEU A 184 4.01 3.85 10.95
N HIS A 185 3.05 3.58 11.83
CA HIS A 185 2.17 2.43 11.73
C HIS A 185 0.74 2.84 11.39
N LEU A 186 0.15 2.11 10.43
CA LEU A 186 -1.27 2.18 10.06
C LEU A 186 -1.89 0.79 10.24
N GLY A 187 -2.90 0.68 11.10
CA GLY A 187 -3.58 -0.58 11.39
C GLY A 187 -5.00 -0.38 11.87
N ASP A 188 -5.74 -1.48 12.03
CA ASP A 188 -7.13 -1.49 12.46
C ASP A 188 -7.28 -0.97 13.89
N CYS A 189 -8.35 -0.23 14.16
CA CYS A 189 -8.70 0.18 15.52
C CYS A 189 -9.46 -0.96 16.20
N ASP A 190 -8.73 -1.94 16.72
CA ASP A 190 -9.26 -3.06 17.47
C ASP A 190 -8.27 -3.55 18.54
N PRO A 191 -8.72 -4.39 19.51
CA PRO A 191 -7.86 -4.87 20.61
C PRO A 191 -6.64 -5.63 20.12
N SER A 192 -6.79 -6.46 19.07
CA SER A 192 -5.70 -7.26 18.51
C SER A 192 -4.62 -6.39 17.89
N GLY A 193 -5.02 -5.38 17.10
CA GLY A 193 -4.09 -4.47 16.43
C GLY A 193 -3.28 -3.62 17.42
N GLU A 194 -3.88 -3.19 18.55
CA GLU A 194 -3.14 -2.48 19.59
C GLU A 194 -2.12 -3.37 20.31
N ASP A 195 -2.51 -4.59 20.68
CA ASP A 195 -1.61 -5.54 21.38
C ASP A 195 -0.45 -5.97 20.48
N ILE A 196 -0.73 -6.28 19.20
CA ILE A 196 0.31 -6.65 18.23
C ILE A 196 1.29 -5.49 18.05
N PHE A 197 0.79 -4.28 17.86
CA PHE A 197 1.62 -3.09 17.70
C PHE A 197 2.56 -2.89 18.89
N ASN A 198 2.05 -2.98 20.13
CA ASN A 198 2.83 -2.81 21.35
C ASN A 198 3.89 -3.91 21.50
N ALA A 199 3.51 -5.17 21.28
CA ALA A 199 4.43 -6.31 21.36
C ALA A 199 5.58 -6.22 20.33
N VAL A 200 5.28 -5.70 19.13
CA VAL A 200 6.32 -5.46 18.11
C VAL A 200 7.25 -4.33 18.53
N ALA A 201 6.70 -3.23 19.02
CA ALA A 201 7.48 -2.10 19.47
C ALA A 201 8.46 -2.50 20.59
N GLU A 202 7.98 -3.27 21.57
CA GLU A 202 8.80 -3.79 22.69
C GLU A 202 9.93 -4.72 22.18
N ASP A 203 9.59 -5.74 21.37
CA ASP A 203 10.57 -6.72 20.87
C ASP A 203 11.63 -6.06 19.99
N VAL A 204 11.23 -5.21 19.04
CA VAL A 204 12.17 -4.56 18.12
C VAL A 204 13.07 -3.58 18.88
N THR A 205 12.53 -2.83 19.83
CA THR A 205 13.33 -1.94 20.68
C THR A 205 14.37 -2.72 21.45
N ALA A 206 14.00 -3.85 22.05
CA ALA A 206 14.92 -4.70 22.77
C ALA A 206 16.05 -5.27 21.87
N PHE A 207 15.72 -5.70 20.63
CA PHE A 207 16.73 -6.13 19.67
C PHE A 207 17.66 -5.00 19.24
N VAL A 208 17.13 -3.80 18.96
CA VAL A 208 17.93 -2.63 18.58
C VAL A 208 18.86 -2.26 19.74
N GLU A 209 18.39 -2.22 20.97
CA GLU A 209 19.19 -1.92 22.14
C GLU A 209 20.31 -2.93 22.39
N ALA A 210 20.05 -4.21 22.14
CA ALA A 210 21.04 -5.27 22.29
C ALA A 210 22.12 -5.23 21.21
N ASP A 211 21.75 -4.89 19.97
CA ASP A 211 22.62 -5.04 18.80
C ASP A 211 23.27 -3.74 18.33
N ARG A 212 22.78 -2.58 18.81
CA ARG A 212 23.35 -1.27 18.43
C ARG A 212 24.80 -1.10 18.94
N ARG A 213 25.63 -0.49 18.13
CA ARG A 213 27.03 -0.21 18.45
C ARG A 213 27.21 1.02 19.35
N HIS A 214 26.27 1.95 19.32
CA HIS A 214 26.26 3.19 20.11
C HIS A 214 24.84 3.64 20.44
N GLY A 215 24.71 4.50 21.46
CA GLY A 215 23.40 4.92 22.00
C GLY A 215 22.57 5.84 21.12
N LEU A 216 23.12 6.35 20.01
CA LEU A 216 22.38 7.21 19.07
C LEU A 216 21.38 6.41 18.23
N VAL A 217 21.57 5.10 18.04
CA VAL A 217 20.63 4.25 17.35
C VAL A 217 19.48 3.93 18.31
N THR A 218 18.36 4.54 18.06
CA THR A 218 17.08 4.36 18.78
C THR A 218 15.97 4.03 17.82
N VAL A 219 14.85 3.53 18.30
CA VAL A 219 13.64 3.34 17.49
C VAL A 219 12.43 3.82 18.26
N GLU A 220 11.58 4.56 17.56
CA GLU A 220 10.28 5.01 18.06
C GLU A 220 9.18 4.48 17.13
N PHE A 221 8.08 4.05 17.73
CA PHE A 221 6.91 3.55 17.04
C PHE A 221 5.74 4.51 17.22
N HIS A 222 5.20 5.01 16.11
CA HIS A 222 4.07 5.92 16.10
C HIS A 222 2.89 5.31 15.36
N ARG A 223 1.82 4.99 16.07
CA ARG A 223 0.55 4.63 15.45
C ARG A 223 -0.15 5.89 14.95
N ILE A 224 -0.07 6.12 13.63
CA ILE A 224 -0.61 7.32 12.98
C ILE A 224 -2.06 7.15 12.50
N ALA A 225 -2.48 5.91 12.24
CA ALA A 225 -3.85 5.50 11.95
C ALA A 225 -4.01 3.99 12.24
N LEU A 226 -5.19 3.48 12.55
CA LEU A 226 -6.42 4.15 12.87
C LEU A 226 -6.52 4.30 14.40
N THR A 227 -6.76 5.49 14.89
CA THR A 227 -6.91 5.77 16.34
C THR A 227 -8.39 5.89 16.71
N LYS A 228 -8.72 5.66 18.00
CA LYS A 228 -10.08 5.88 18.52
C LYS A 228 -10.58 7.32 18.29
N GLN A 229 -9.69 8.29 18.40
CA GLN A 229 -10.01 9.69 18.14
C GLN A 229 -10.42 9.91 16.68
N GLN A 230 -9.67 9.34 15.73
CA GLN A 230 -9.98 9.42 14.29
C GLN A 230 -11.30 8.72 13.95
N VAL A 231 -11.61 7.60 14.61
CA VAL A 231 -12.93 6.93 14.44
C VAL A 231 -14.07 7.87 14.75
N VAL A 232 -13.95 8.65 15.82
CA VAL A 232 -14.98 9.65 16.21
C VAL A 232 -14.93 10.87 15.28
N GLU A 233 -13.75 11.40 15.01
CA GLU A 233 -13.56 12.63 14.20
C GLU A 233 -14.10 12.49 12.78
N TYR A 234 -13.90 11.32 12.17
CA TYR A 234 -14.35 11.04 10.79
C TYR A 234 -15.69 10.30 10.73
N ASP A 235 -16.39 10.17 11.86
CA ASP A 235 -17.68 9.46 11.96
C ASP A 235 -17.64 8.08 11.28
N LEU A 236 -16.60 7.30 11.59
CA LEU A 236 -16.37 6.04 10.90
C LEU A 236 -17.30 4.95 11.42
N PRO A 237 -17.75 4.04 10.53
CA PRO A 237 -18.62 2.95 10.92
C PRO A 237 -17.89 1.93 11.79
N THR A 238 -18.39 1.70 13.00
CA THR A 238 -17.84 0.73 13.95
C THR A 238 -18.61 -0.58 13.97
N ALA A 239 -18.00 -1.65 14.49
CA ALA A 239 -18.62 -2.92 14.82
C ALA A 239 -18.27 -3.31 16.27
N PRO A 240 -19.11 -4.11 16.99
CA PRO A 240 -18.72 -4.65 18.27
C PRO A 240 -17.43 -5.47 18.17
N ALA A 241 -16.59 -5.39 19.21
CA ALA A 241 -15.42 -6.26 19.31
C ALA A 241 -15.86 -7.74 19.35
N LYS A 242 -15.08 -8.62 18.73
CA LYS A 242 -15.39 -10.06 18.70
C LYS A 242 -15.35 -10.62 20.10
N SER A 243 -16.46 -11.20 20.55
CA SER A 243 -16.56 -11.83 21.90
C SER A 243 -15.62 -13.01 22.10
N THR A 244 -15.12 -13.60 21.02
CA THR A 244 -14.13 -14.70 21.04
C THR A 244 -12.70 -14.21 21.27
N ASP A 245 -12.44 -12.93 21.13
CA ASP A 245 -11.12 -12.35 21.41
C ASP A 245 -11.00 -12.05 22.91
N THR A 246 -10.10 -12.76 23.59
CA THR A 246 -9.85 -12.59 25.02
C THR A 246 -9.37 -11.18 25.39
N ARG A 247 -8.81 -10.45 24.44
CA ARG A 247 -8.31 -9.08 24.55
C ARG A 247 -9.45 -8.05 24.57
N SER A 248 -10.62 -8.43 24.07
CA SER A 248 -11.79 -7.54 24.03
C SER A 248 -12.40 -7.19 25.39
N LYS A 249 -12.00 -7.89 26.47
CA LYS A 249 -12.57 -7.71 27.81
C LYS A 249 -12.41 -6.29 28.39
N ASN A 250 -11.32 -5.62 28.02
CA ASN A 250 -11.00 -4.25 28.47
C ASN A 250 -11.13 -3.20 27.35
N TRP A 251 -11.68 -3.62 26.19
CA TRP A 251 -11.83 -2.72 25.05
C TRP A 251 -13.09 -1.87 25.19
N GLU A 252 -12.91 -0.57 25.24
CA GLU A 252 -14.01 0.38 25.25
C GLU A 252 -14.26 0.93 23.84
N GLY A 253 -15.51 0.89 23.40
CA GLY A 253 -15.95 1.36 22.10
C GLY A 253 -16.04 0.24 21.05
N GLY A 254 -16.36 0.64 19.82
CA GLY A 254 -16.42 -0.28 18.67
C GLY A 254 -15.05 -0.51 18.05
N THR A 255 -14.96 -1.54 17.22
CA THR A 255 -13.79 -1.80 16.34
C THR A 255 -14.03 -1.16 14.97
N CYS A 256 -12.95 -0.72 14.32
CA CYS A 256 -13.02 -0.10 13.00
C CYS A 256 -11.80 -0.51 12.17
N GLN A 257 -12.02 -0.84 10.91
CA GLN A 257 -10.93 -1.21 10.00
C GLN A 257 -10.30 0.06 9.38
N LEU A 258 -9.00 0.01 9.12
CA LEU A 258 -8.25 1.10 8.51
C LEU A 258 -8.86 1.56 7.18
N GLU A 259 -9.36 0.61 6.38
CA GLU A 259 -10.00 0.89 5.09
C GLU A 259 -11.32 1.69 5.21
N ALA A 260 -11.84 1.87 6.42
CA ALA A 260 -12.97 2.76 6.65
C ALA A 260 -12.60 4.24 6.48
N LEU A 261 -11.34 4.62 6.66
CA LEU A 261 -10.87 5.96 6.31
C LEU A 261 -10.91 6.20 4.79
N PRO A 262 -11.31 7.41 4.35
CA PRO A 262 -11.17 7.81 2.96
C PRO A 262 -9.70 7.75 2.50
N PRO A 263 -9.42 7.32 1.24
CA PRO A 263 -8.06 7.25 0.72
C PRO A 263 -7.29 8.59 0.78
N ASN A 264 -7.96 9.70 0.52
CA ASN A 264 -7.38 11.04 0.65
C ASN A 264 -7.01 11.40 2.09
N VAL A 265 -7.82 11.00 3.06
CA VAL A 265 -7.55 11.25 4.49
C VAL A 265 -6.33 10.43 4.94
N ILE A 266 -6.23 9.16 4.53
CA ILE A 266 -5.05 8.33 4.81
C ILE A 266 -3.78 8.98 4.22
N ALA A 267 -3.86 9.47 2.98
CA ALA A 267 -2.74 10.15 2.34
C ALA A 267 -2.30 11.40 3.11
N GLU A 268 -3.24 12.22 3.59
CA GLU A 268 -2.93 13.42 4.35
C GLU A 268 -2.37 13.11 5.75
N ILE A 269 -2.91 12.09 6.44
CA ILE A 269 -2.37 11.63 7.73
C ILE A 269 -0.90 11.20 7.56
N LEU A 270 -0.62 10.38 6.54
CA LEU A 270 0.73 9.88 6.28
C LEU A 270 1.68 11.01 5.89
N LYS A 271 1.30 11.90 4.97
CA LYS A 271 2.12 13.06 4.60
C LYS A 271 2.44 13.94 5.80
N THR A 272 1.43 14.24 6.61
CA THR A 272 1.61 15.05 7.82
C THR A 272 2.58 14.38 8.80
N ALA A 273 2.47 13.07 8.97
CA ALA A 273 3.36 12.31 9.83
C ALA A 273 4.81 12.30 9.30
N LEU A 274 5.00 12.12 7.98
CA LEU A 274 6.33 12.17 7.35
C LEU A 274 6.99 13.54 7.53
N TRP A 275 6.27 14.63 7.26
CA TRP A 275 6.80 15.99 7.37
C TRP A 275 7.17 16.42 8.80
N LYS A 276 6.69 15.75 9.83
CA LYS A 276 7.12 15.99 11.22
C LYS A 276 8.58 15.58 11.47
N HIS A 277 9.10 14.68 10.65
CA HIS A 277 10.40 14.06 10.86
C HIS A 277 11.41 14.34 9.73
N ILE A 278 10.96 14.83 8.59
CA ILE A 278 11.82 15.14 7.43
C ILE A 278 12.26 16.61 7.52
N ASP A 279 13.55 16.85 7.42
CA ASP A 279 14.09 18.20 7.24
C ASP A 279 13.73 18.72 5.84
N PRO A 280 12.93 19.81 5.75
CA PRO A 280 12.45 20.33 4.46
C PRO A 280 13.59 20.88 3.59
N GLU A 281 14.63 21.51 4.17
CA GLU A 281 15.72 22.13 3.42
C GLU A 281 16.55 21.03 2.75
N GLN A 282 16.90 19.99 3.51
CA GLN A 282 17.63 18.84 2.99
C GLN A 282 16.81 18.10 1.93
N TYR A 283 15.51 17.91 2.15
CA TYR A 283 14.61 17.29 1.16
C TYR A 283 14.59 18.07 -0.15
N LEU A 284 14.45 19.40 -0.11
CA LEU A 284 14.42 20.23 -1.30
C LEU A 284 15.76 20.22 -2.04
N ALA A 285 16.87 20.23 -1.29
CA ALA A 285 18.22 20.09 -1.87
C ALA A 285 18.38 18.78 -2.65
N ASP A 286 17.89 17.66 -2.10
CA ASP A 286 17.93 16.36 -2.76
C ASP A 286 16.98 16.27 -3.97
N VAL A 287 15.84 16.96 -3.94
CA VAL A 287 14.94 17.07 -5.10
C VAL A 287 15.62 17.81 -6.25
N GLU A 288 16.33 18.91 -5.96
CA GLU A 288 17.05 19.67 -6.99
C GLU A 288 18.25 18.88 -7.54
N ALA A 289 19.04 18.25 -6.67
CA ALA A 289 20.13 17.40 -7.08
C ALA A 289 19.66 16.21 -7.95
N GLN A 290 18.48 15.64 -7.67
CA GLN A 290 17.87 14.60 -8.51
C GLN A 290 17.60 15.06 -9.95
N LYS A 291 17.22 16.32 -10.16
CA LYS A 291 17.01 16.86 -11.51
C LYS A 291 18.33 16.89 -12.29
N VAL A 292 19.38 17.38 -11.64
CA VAL A 292 20.73 17.42 -12.23
C VAL A 292 21.22 16.01 -12.55
N ASP A 293 21.06 15.07 -11.62
CA ASP A 293 21.44 13.66 -11.81
C ASP A 293 20.69 13.03 -13.00
N ARG A 294 19.37 13.26 -13.11
CA ARG A 294 18.58 12.76 -14.23
C ARG A 294 19.04 13.30 -15.58
N GLU A 295 19.34 14.58 -15.67
CA GLU A 295 19.87 15.20 -16.90
C GLU A 295 21.22 14.56 -17.28
N ALA A 296 22.11 14.38 -16.32
CA ALA A 296 23.40 13.74 -16.55
C ALA A 296 23.24 12.29 -17.04
N ILE A 297 22.38 11.50 -16.36
CA ILE A 297 22.08 10.12 -16.73
C ILE A 297 21.48 10.05 -18.14
N THR A 298 20.52 10.92 -18.45
CA THR A 298 19.89 10.97 -19.78
C THR A 298 20.92 11.23 -20.88
N ARG A 299 21.83 12.19 -20.67
CA ARG A 299 22.90 12.48 -21.64
C ARG A 299 23.84 11.29 -21.86
N LEU A 300 24.17 10.56 -20.78
CA LEU A 300 25.02 9.35 -20.87
C LEU A 300 24.35 8.19 -21.63
N LEU A 301 23.02 8.11 -21.56
CA LEU A 301 22.23 7.03 -22.17
C LEU A 301 21.71 7.38 -23.57
N LEU A 302 21.89 8.62 -24.05
CA LEU A 302 21.61 8.97 -25.44
C LEU A 302 22.59 8.23 -26.35
N PRO A 303 22.15 7.71 -27.52
CA PRO A 303 23.09 7.18 -28.50
C PRO A 303 24.07 8.28 -28.90
N ALA A 304 25.35 7.92 -29.02
CA ALA A 304 26.35 8.84 -29.58
C ALA A 304 25.82 9.38 -30.93
N PRO A 305 25.98 10.67 -31.21
CA PRO A 305 25.62 11.20 -32.53
C PRO A 305 26.29 10.31 -33.59
N GLN A 306 25.49 9.77 -34.50
CA GLN A 306 26.04 9.04 -35.63
C GLN A 306 26.98 10.02 -36.34
N SER A 307 28.26 9.73 -36.28
CA SER A 307 29.26 10.42 -37.09
C SER A 307 28.79 10.26 -38.52
N GLY A 308 28.33 11.37 -39.12
CA GLY A 308 27.89 11.38 -40.48
C GLY A 308 28.95 10.70 -41.33
N GLU A 309 28.54 9.65 -42.05
CA GLU A 309 29.32 9.14 -43.16
C GLU A 309 29.58 10.30 -44.10
N GLY A 310 30.85 10.53 -44.30
CA GLY A 310 31.35 11.61 -45.07
C GLY A 310 30.80 11.64 -46.50
N ALA A 311 30.54 12.77 -46.94
CA ALA A 311 30.37 13.09 -48.33
C ALA A 311 31.57 12.56 -49.13
N GLU A 312 31.30 11.69 -50.08
CA GLU A 312 32.02 11.56 -51.35
C GLU A 312 31.06 11.91 -52.47
#